data_16c6f2243ff220f1ac8b5d8e96469924
#
_entry.id   16c6f2243ff220f1ac8b5d8e96469924
#
_cell.length_a   1.000
_cell.length_b   1.000
_cell.length_c   1.000
_cell.angle_alpha   90.00
_cell.angle_beta   90.00
_cell.angle_gamma   90.00
#
_symmetry.space_group_name_H-M   'P 1'
#
loop_
_entity.id
_entity.type
_entity.pdbx_description
1 polymer ?
#
loop_
_entity_poly.entity_id
_entity_poly.type
_entity_poly.pdbx_seq_one_letter_code
_entity_poly.pdbx_strand_id
1 'polypeptide(L)'
;RVRDAVEYAEARTAAYDTLRLNIALAYGGRAELLGAARAVAADVAAGELAPADVDADAVERRLAEHTTRDVDLIIRTGGDERTSNFLPWHANGNEAAAYFCAPYWPEFSKADFLRGLRTYKSREESWQQSRTERAVALLGAVAGTELDDATAVAGRLRGKLPSAGAREVSAELERQRGSEPVESAD
;
A
#
# COMPACT_ATOMS: atom_id res chain seq x y z
N ARG A 1 35.92 -7.96 3.58
CA ARG A 1 35.78 -6.48 3.42
C ARG A 1 34.32 -6.01 3.48
N VAL A 2 33.40 -6.60 2.69
CA VAL A 2 31.97 -6.20 2.76
C VAL A 2 31.35 -6.62 4.09
N ARG A 3 31.60 -7.87 4.52
CA ARG A 3 31.12 -8.37 5.81
C ARG A 3 31.61 -7.52 6.98
N ASP A 4 32.88 -7.21 7.03
CA ASP A 4 33.51 -6.40 8.09
C ASP A 4 32.86 -4.98 8.16
N ALA A 5 32.52 -4.41 6.99
CA ALA A 5 31.83 -3.13 6.91
C ALA A 5 30.37 -3.20 7.40
N VAL A 6 29.66 -4.29 7.12
CA VAL A 6 28.30 -4.53 7.63
C VAL A 6 28.32 -4.68 9.14
N GLU A 7 29.16 -5.58 9.67
CA GLU A 7 29.30 -5.82 11.11
C GLU A 7 29.70 -4.53 11.87
N TYR A 8 30.58 -3.71 11.28
CA TYR A 8 30.92 -2.41 11.83
C TYR A 8 29.73 -1.44 11.86
N ALA A 9 28.96 -1.37 10.78
CA ALA A 9 27.78 -0.48 10.69
C ALA A 9 26.69 -0.91 11.68
N GLU A 10 26.40 -2.20 11.77
CA GLU A 10 25.43 -2.77 12.72
C GLU A 10 25.84 -2.49 14.17
N ALA A 11 27.09 -2.74 14.54
CA ALA A 11 27.59 -2.47 15.89
C ALA A 11 27.49 -0.97 16.26
N ARG A 12 27.76 -0.07 15.31
CA ARG A 12 27.67 1.38 15.56
C ARG A 12 26.25 1.89 15.68
N THR A 13 25.29 1.22 15.09
CA THR A 13 23.88 1.67 15.05
C THR A 13 22.98 0.89 15.99
N ALA A 14 23.46 -0.14 16.66
CA ALA A 14 22.71 -1.02 17.53
C ALA A 14 21.95 -0.30 18.67
N ALA A 15 22.43 0.87 19.11
CA ALA A 15 21.79 1.66 20.18
C ALA A 15 20.72 2.62 19.67
N TYR A 16 20.50 2.72 18.33
CA TYR A 16 19.50 3.62 17.74
C TYR A 16 18.25 2.83 17.37
N ASP A 17 17.10 3.33 17.76
CA ASP A 17 15.77 2.71 17.58
C ASP A 17 14.76 3.57 16.80
N THR A 18 15.11 4.82 16.51
CA THR A 18 14.22 5.80 15.89
C THR A 18 13.98 5.53 14.40
N LEU A 19 14.98 4.96 13.70
CA LEU A 19 14.92 4.65 12.27
C LEU A 19 15.56 3.28 12.02
N ARG A 20 14.89 2.44 11.24
CA ARG A 20 15.46 1.19 10.75
C ARG A 20 15.95 1.37 9.30
N LEU A 21 17.22 1.08 9.06
CA LEU A 21 17.82 1.06 7.73
C LEU A 21 18.13 -0.38 7.34
N ASN A 22 17.54 -0.87 6.26
CA ASN A 22 17.84 -2.14 5.64
C ASN A 22 18.64 -1.90 4.36
N ILE A 23 19.79 -2.54 4.20
CA ILE A 23 20.66 -2.41 3.01
C ILE A 23 20.64 -3.74 2.28
N ALA A 24 20.03 -3.79 1.10
CA ALA A 24 19.97 -4.96 0.25
C ALA A 24 21.22 -5.03 -0.65
N LEU A 25 22.12 -5.98 -0.39
CA LEU A 25 23.32 -6.22 -1.20
C LEU A 25 23.12 -7.46 -2.07
N ALA A 26 23.41 -7.34 -3.37
CA ALA A 26 23.21 -8.41 -4.35
C ALA A 26 21.77 -8.98 -4.37
N TYR A 27 20.80 -8.14 -4.12
CA TYR A 27 19.39 -8.49 -4.01
C TYR A 27 18.75 -8.70 -5.39
N GLY A 28 17.81 -9.65 -5.46
CA GLY A 28 16.95 -9.87 -6.61
C GLY A 28 15.58 -10.42 -6.18
N GLY A 29 14.52 -9.63 -6.34
CA GLY A 29 13.18 -9.98 -5.86
C GLY A 29 12.60 -11.27 -6.45
N ARG A 30 12.96 -11.64 -7.70
CA ARG A 30 12.56 -12.94 -8.25
C ARG A 30 13.21 -14.11 -7.52
N ALA A 31 14.48 -13.97 -7.12
CA ALA A 31 15.17 -14.99 -6.34
C ALA A 31 14.56 -15.11 -4.94
N GLU A 32 14.22 -13.99 -4.33
CA GLU A 32 13.51 -13.92 -3.05
C GLU A 32 12.15 -14.63 -3.12
N LEU A 33 11.31 -14.30 -4.11
CA LEU A 33 10.00 -14.94 -4.30
C LEU A 33 10.11 -16.46 -4.54
N LEU A 34 11.09 -16.89 -5.34
CA LEU A 34 11.35 -18.32 -5.54
C LEU A 34 11.83 -18.99 -4.26
N GLY A 35 12.60 -18.29 -3.44
CA GLY A 35 13.02 -18.76 -2.11
C GLY A 35 11.82 -18.99 -1.20
N ALA A 36 10.93 -18.00 -1.10
CA ALA A 36 9.70 -18.08 -0.32
C ALA A 36 8.80 -19.22 -0.80
N ALA A 37 8.59 -19.34 -2.12
CA ALA A 37 7.79 -20.42 -2.70
C ALA A 37 8.36 -21.81 -2.37
N ARG A 38 9.68 -21.99 -2.41
CA ARG A 38 10.33 -23.25 -2.02
C ARG A 38 10.15 -23.56 -0.53
N ALA A 39 10.24 -22.54 0.32
CA ALA A 39 10.05 -22.70 1.76
C ALA A 39 8.60 -23.11 2.07
N VAL A 40 7.61 -22.45 1.48
CA VAL A 40 6.19 -22.83 1.60
C VAL A 40 5.96 -24.26 1.11
N ALA A 41 6.54 -24.66 -0.02
CA ALA A 41 6.43 -26.03 -0.53
C ALA A 41 7.07 -27.06 0.42
N ALA A 42 8.16 -26.71 1.09
CA ALA A 42 8.79 -27.55 2.10
C ALA A 42 7.92 -27.71 3.35
N ASP A 43 7.28 -26.65 3.83
CA ASP A 43 6.34 -26.70 4.96
C ASP A 43 5.13 -27.60 4.64
N VAL A 44 4.61 -27.50 3.42
CA VAL A 44 3.51 -28.39 2.98
C VAL A 44 3.98 -29.85 2.92
N ALA A 45 5.17 -30.11 2.38
CA ALA A 45 5.72 -31.48 2.31
C ALA A 45 6.01 -32.06 3.71
N ALA A 46 6.37 -31.24 4.69
CA ALA A 46 6.58 -31.62 6.08
C ALA A 46 5.26 -31.79 6.86
N GLY A 47 4.12 -31.39 6.30
CA GLY A 47 2.82 -31.39 6.99
C GLY A 47 2.65 -30.24 8.00
N GLU A 48 3.52 -29.24 7.96
CA GLU A 48 3.48 -28.06 8.82
C GLU A 48 2.47 -27.03 8.31
N LEU A 49 2.12 -27.08 7.03
CA LEU A 49 1.13 -26.23 6.38
C LEU A 49 0.23 -27.08 5.48
N ALA A 50 -1.09 -26.95 5.62
CA ALA A 50 -1.99 -27.61 4.69
C ALA A 50 -2.00 -26.89 3.32
N PRO A 51 -2.09 -27.60 2.18
CA PRO A 51 -2.14 -26.95 0.86
C PRO A 51 -3.25 -25.91 0.71
N ALA A 52 -4.38 -26.11 1.42
CA ALA A 52 -5.50 -25.16 1.41
C ALA A 52 -5.23 -23.89 2.19
N ASP A 53 -4.24 -23.88 3.08
CA ASP A 53 -3.85 -22.75 3.93
C ASP A 53 -2.68 -21.93 3.34
N VAL A 54 -2.27 -22.26 2.10
CA VAL A 54 -1.27 -21.47 1.37
C VAL A 54 -1.95 -20.22 0.83
N ASP A 55 -1.76 -19.12 1.52
CA ASP A 55 -2.27 -17.78 1.20
C ASP A 55 -1.13 -16.74 1.09
N ALA A 56 -1.49 -15.47 0.88
CA ALA A 56 -0.53 -14.37 0.79
C ALA A 56 0.31 -14.26 2.07
N ASP A 57 -0.32 -14.41 3.24
CA ASP A 57 0.36 -14.32 4.54
C ASP A 57 1.39 -15.45 4.73
N ALA A 58 1.08 -16.66 4.24
CA ALA A 58 2.01 -17.78 4.28
C ALA A 58 3.28 -17.50 3.45
N VAL A 59 3.12 -16.90 2.27
CA VAL A 59 4.23 -16.47 1.42
C VAL A 59 5.02 -15.33 2.07
N GLU A 60 4.33 -14.32 2.61
CA GLU A 60 4.94 -13.15 3.23
C GLU A 60 5.83 -13.51 4.41
N ARG A 61 5.39 -14.46 5.25
CA ARG A 61 6.21 -15.01 6.34
C ARG A 61 7.51 -15.68 5.88
N ARG A 62 7.61 -16.06 4.62
CA ARG A 62 8.80 -16.71 4.01
C ARG A 62 9.61 -15.77 3.12
N LEU A 63 9.14 -14.54 2.91
CA LEU A 63 9.94 -13.47 2.33
C LEU A 63 10.95 -12.94 3.36
N ALA A 64 11.89 -12.14 2.95
CA ALA A 64 13.04 -11.75 3.75
C ALA A 64 12.74 -11.47 5.22
N GLU A 65 13.52 -12.02 6.12
CA GLU A 65 13.39 -11.99 7.59
C GLU A 65 13.24 -10.58 8.21
N HIS A 66 13.42 -9.52 7.43
CA HIS A 66 13.52 -8.14 7.91
C HIS A 66 12.51 -7.17 7.30
N THR A 67 11.66 -7.62 6.39
CA THR A 67 10.68 -6.74 5.74
C THR A 67 9.31 -6.99 6.37
N THR A 68 8.95 -6.16 7.33
CA THR A 68 7.71 -6.31 8.09
C THR A 68 6.61 -5.35 7.65
N ARG A 69 6.82 -4.60 6.58
CA ARG A 69 5.89 -3.56 6.13
C ARG A 69 5.95 -3.37 4.61
N ASP A 70 4.79 -3.14 4.03
CA ASP A 70 4.65 -2.71 2.65
C ASP A 70 5.41 -1.41 2.34
N VAL A 71 5.86 -1.29 1.09
CA VAL A 71 6.59 -0.12 0.63
C VAL A 71 5.62 0.96 0.18
N ASP A 72 5.65 2.10 0.84
CA ASP A 72 4.81 3.26 0.51
C ASP A 72 5.37 4.10 -0.66
N LEU A 73 6.70 4.20 -0.75
CA LEU A 73 7.41 5.02 -1.74
C LEU A 73 8.67 4.34 -2.24
N ILE A 74 8.82 4.23 -3.55
CA ILE A 74 10.05 3.82 -4.22
C ILE A 74 10.71 5.06 -4.82
N ILE A 75 11.97 5.33 -4.43
CA ILE A 75 12.80 6.35 -5.06
C ILE A 75 13.90 5.64 -5.84
N ARG A 76 13.90 5.81 -7.16
CA ARG A 76 14.95 5.29 -8.02
C ARG A 76 15.77 6.43 -8.61
N THR A 77 17.06 6.39 -8.35
CA THR A 77 18.07 7.30 -8.88
C THR A 77 18.72 6.75 -10.16
N GLY A 78 19.43 7.59 -10.91
CA GLY A 78 20.17 7.18 -12.10
C GLY A 78 19.41 7.23 -13.43
N GLY A 79 18.25 7.91 -13.48
CA GLY A 79 17.53 8.22 -14.72
C GLY A 79 16.70 7.09 -15.34
N ASP A 80 16.71 5.90 -14.78
CA ASP A 80 15.91 4.77 -15.26
C ASP A 80 14.49 4.79 -14.64
N GLU A 81 13.46 4.80 -15.46
CA GLU A 81 12.06 4.78 -15.03
C GLU A 81 11.49 3.35 -14.93
N ARG A 82 12.11 2.52 -14.11
CA ARG A 82 11.70 1.13 -13.87
C ARG A 82 12.08 0.67 -12.48
N THR A 83 11.34 -0.25 -11.88
CA THR A 83 11.62 -0.80 -10.53
C THR A 83 12.68 -1.92 -10.53
N SER A 84 13.00 -2.48 -11.71
CA SER A 84 14.05 -3.47 -11.91
C SER A 84 14.06 -4.64 -10.93
N ASN A 85 12.91 -5.24 -10.68
CA ASN A 85 12.82 -6.41 -9.81
C ASN A 85 13.24 -6.12 -8.35
N PHE A 86 13.12 -4.85 -7.90
CA PHE A 86 13.38 -4.45 -6.52
C PHE A 86 12.09 -4.52 -5.71
N LEU A 87 12.08 -5.35 -4.67
CA LEU A 87 10.97 -5.56 -3.74
C LEU A 87 9.59 -5.76 -4.41
N PRO A 88 9.42 -6.66 -5.41
CA PRO A 88 8.19 -6.75 -6.18
C PRO A 88 6.97 -7.12 -5.35
N TRP A 89 7.12 -7.92 -4.29
CA TRP A 89 6.05 -8.26 -3.36
C TRP A 89 5.70 -7.09 -2.45
N HIS A 90 6.72 -6.49 -1.84
CA HIS A 90 6.58 -5.43 -0.83
C HIS A 90 6.18 -4.07 -1.42
N ALA A 91 6.31 -3.90 -2.74
CA ALA A 91 5.83 -2.70 -3.43
C ALA A 91 4.30 -2.60 -3.49
N ASN A 92 3.59 -3.54 -2.87
CA ASN A 92 2.14 -3.60 -2.76
C ASN A 92 1.43 -3.41 -4.11
N GLY A 93 1.92 -4.15 -5.13
CA GLY A 93 1.37 -4.10 -6.47
C GLY A 93 1.40 -2.69 -7.06
N ASN A 94 0.23 -2.08 -7.26
CA ASN A 94 0.08 -0.75 -7.85
C ASN A 94 -0.02 0.39 -6.82
N GLU A 95 0.09 0.11 -5.52
CA GLU A 95 -0.19 1.10 -4.48
C GLU A 95 1.04 1.89 -4.06
N ALA A 96 2.26 1.33 -4.14
CA ALA A 96 3.49 2.09 -3.87
C ALA A 96 3.67 3.25 -4.85
N ALA A 97 3.91 4.45 -4.33
CA ALA A 97 4.28 5.59 -5.16
C ALA A 97 5.69 5.38 -5.71
N ALA A 98 5.95 5.69 -6.98
CA ALA A 98 7.27 5.63 -7.58
C ALA A 98 7.74 7.03 -7.99
N TYR A 99 8.95 7.39 -7.58
CA TYR A 99 9.63 8.61 -7.97
C TYR A 99 10.96 8.28 -8.63
N PHE A 100 11.12 8.70 -9.88
CA PHE A 100 12.33 8.49 -10.67
C PHE A 100 13.09 9.80 -10.79
N CYS A 101 14.41 9.79 -10.59
CA CYS A 101 15.25 10.97 -10.72
C CYS A 101 16.57 10.69 -11.40
N ALA A 102 17.09 11.70 -12.11
CA ALA A 102 18.31 11.57 -12.89
C ALA A 102 19.61 11.44 -12.06
N PRO A 103 19.79 12.10 -10.90
CA PRO A 103 21.02 11.99 -10.13
C PRO A 103 21.35 10.54 -9.77
N TYR A 104 22.62 10.16 -9.79
CA TYR A 104 23.08 8.93 -9.18
C TYR A 104 23.11 9.06 -7.66
N TRP A 105 23.19 7.94 -6.95
CA TRP A 105 23.09 7.93 -5.48
C TRP A 105 24.03 8.91 -4.76
N PRO A 106 25.30 9.11 -5.17
CA PRO A 106 26.16 10.10 -4.50
C PRO A 106 25.71 11.57 -4.67
N GLU A 107 25.02 11.88 -5.76
CA GLU A 107 24.49 13.22 -6.04
C GLU A 107 23.06 13.43 -5.56
N PHE A 108 22.41 12.37 -5.08
CA PHE A 108 21.02 12.44 -4.59
C PHE A 108 20.91 13.37 -3.39
N SER A 109 20.16 14.45 -3.55
CA SER A 109 20.08 15.54 -2.59
C SER A 109 18.83 15.45 -1.71
N LYS A 110 18.84 16.25 -0.61
CA LYS A 110 17.64 16.48 0.20
C LYS A 110 16.47 17.01 -0.63
N ALA A 111 16.73 17.83 -1.65
CA ALA A 111 15.70 18.36 -2.53
C ALA A 111 15.04 17.24 -3.36
N ASP A 112 15.82 16.27 -3.84
CA ASP A 112 15.31 15.11 -4.58
C ASP A 112 14.46 14.21 -3.68
N PHE A 113 14.91 13.99 -2.45
CA PHE A 113 14.11 13.27 -1.45
C PHE A 113 12.76 13.95 -1.16
N LEU A 114 12.76 15.28 -0.97
CA LEU A 114 11.54 16.03 -0.74
C LEU A 114 10.59 16.03 -1.95
N ARG A 115 11.14 15.96 -3.18
CA ARG A 115 10.33 15.76 -4.39
C ARG A 115 9.67 14.38 -4.40
N GLY A 116 10.39 13.34 -4.02
CA GLY A 116 9.84 11.99 -3.84
C GLY A 116 8.70 11.97 -2.83
N LEU A 117 8.86 12.60 -1.66
CA LEU A 117 7.80 12.71 -0.67
C LEU A 117 6.59 13.49 -1.19
N ARG A 118 6.80 14.52 -2.00
CA ARG A 118 5.68 15.24 -2.64
C ARG A 118 4.93 14.37 -3.62
N THR A 119 5.64 13.54 -4.41
CA THR A 119 5.01 12.56 -5.31
C THR A 119 4.15 11.57 -4.55
N TYR A 120 4.65 11.03 -3.44
CA TYR A 120 3.88 10.14 -2.56
C TYR A 120 2.61 10.81 -2.04
N LYS A 121 2.75 12.01 -1.46
CA LYS A 121 1.62 12.76 -0.92
C LYS A 121 0.55 13.07 -1.98
N SER A 122 0.95 13.52 -3.16
CA SER A 122 0.03 13.84 -4.26
C SER A 122 -0.72 12.59 -4.75
N ARG A 123 -0.03 11.44 -4.81
CA ARG A 123 -0.67 10.17 -5.18
C ARG A 123 -1.66 9.71 -4.13
N GLU A 124 -1.31 9.81 -2.85
CA GLU A 124 -2.19 9.47 -1.74
C GLU A 124 -3.46 10.33 -1.75
N GLU A 125 -3.32 11.65 -1.93
CA GLU A 125 -4.46 12.57 -2.04
C GLU A 125 -5.37 12.22 -3.23
N SER A 126 -4.81 11.95 -4.41
CA SER A 126 -5.55 11.54 -5.60
C SER A 126 -6.29 10.20 -5.41
N TRP A 127 -5.66 9.25 -4.76
CA TRP A 127 -6.26 7.95 -4.49
C TRP A 127 -7.43 8.04 -3.50
N GLN A 128 -7.28 8.84 -2.44
CA GLN A 128 -8.32 9.11 -1.47
C GLN A 128 -9.53 9.81 -2.12
N GLN A 129 -9.29 10.78 -3.01
CA GLN A 129 -10.34 11.44 -3.78
C GLN A 129 -11.09 10.44 -4.67
N SER A 130 -10.39 9.62 -5.44
CA SER A 130 -11.00 8.61 -6.31
C SER A 130 -11.84 7.58 -5.54
N ARG A 131 -11.41 7.18 -4.34
CA ARG A 131 -12.20 6.29 -3.47
C ARG A 131 -13.49 6.96 -3.01
N THR A 132 -13.42 8.23 -2.62
CA THR A 132 -14.58 9.02 -2.19
C THR A 132 -15.57 9.17 -3.34
N GLU A 133 -15.11 9.54 -4.54
CA GLU A 133 -15.96 9.69 -5.73
C GLU A 133 -16.68 8.38 -6.08
N ARG A 134 -15.98 7.24 -6.04
CA ARG A 134 -16.60 5.92 -6.28
C ARG A 134 -17.61 5.55 -5.20
N ALA A 135 -17.34 5.89 -3.93
CA ALA A 135 -18.25 5.63 -2.83
C ALA A 135 -19.54 6.45 -2.96
N VAL A 136 -19.42 7.74 -3.33
CA VAL A 136 -20.57 8.62 -3.58
C VAL A 136 -21.40 8.13 -4.77
N ALA A 137 -20.73 7.74 -5.87
CA ALA A 137 -21.42 7.21 -7.05
C ALA A 137 -22.17 5.90 -6.75
N LEU A 138 -21.57 5.00 -5.97
CA LEU A 138 -22.22 3.76 -5.54
C LEU A 138 -23.44 4.05 -4.67
N LEU A 139 -23.33 5.00 -3.73
CA LEU A 139 -24.45 5.39 -2.88
C LEU A 139 -25.60 5.95 -3.69
N GLY A 140 -25.32 6.83 -4.67
CA GLY A 140 -26.33 7.38 -5.57
C GLY A 140 -27.05 6.32 -6.41
N ALA A 141 -26.30 5.33 -6.89
CA ALA A 141 -26.88 4.20 -7.65
C ALA A 141 -27.81 3.33 -6.78
N VAL A 142 -27.42 3.05 -5.54
CA VAL A 142 -28.25 2.25 -4.61
C VAL A 142 -29.46 3.04 -4.14
N ALA A 143 -29.31 4.34 -3.83
CA ALA A 143 -30.41 5.18 -3.39
C ALA A 143 -31.49 5.38 -4.48
N GLY A 144 -31.13 5.27 -5.76
CA GLY A 144 -32.07 5.28 -6.86
C GLY A 144 -32.94 4.02 -6.97
N THR A 145 -32.64 2.98 -6.20
CA THR A 145 -33.41 1.73 -6.13
C THR A 145 -34.16 1.59 -4.81
N GLU A 146 -33.49 1.68 -3.69
CA GLU A 146 -34.07 1.56 -2.35
C GLU A 146 -33.31 2.41 -1.32
N LEU A 147 -34.03 3.32 -0.63
CA LEU A 147 -33.37 4.27 0.30
C LEU A 147 -32.85 3.60 1.59
N ASP A 148 -33.51 2.54 2.06
CA ASP A 148 -33.08 1.79 3.24
C ASP A 148 -31.74 1.08 2.97
N ASP A 149 -31.56 0.51 1.79
CA ASP A 149 -30.28 -0.10 1.36
C ASP A 149 -29.18 0.94 1.22
N ALA A 150 -29.51 2.14 0.71
CA ALA A 150 -28.56 3.26 0.63
C ALA A 150 -28.04 3.65 2.02
N THR A 151 -28.90 3.64 3.05
CA THR A 151 -28.51 3.93 4.43
C THR A 151 -27.52 2.90 4.99
N ALA A 152 -27.75 1.62 4.72
CA ALA A 152 -26.85 0.53 5.12
C ALA A 152 -25.50 0.60 4.39
N VAL A 153 -25.52 0.91 3.08
CA VAL A 153 -24.32 1.11 2.26
C VAL A 153 -23.51 2.31 2.75
N ALA A 154 -24.15 3.46 2.99
CA ALA A 154 -23.51 4.66 3.52
C ALA A 154 -22.82 4.40 4.86
N GLY A 155 -23.43 3.62 5.75
CA GLY A 155 -22.84 3.23 7.04
C GLY A 155 -21.53 2.44 6.86
N ARG A 156 -21.50 1.50 5.93
CA ARG A 156 -20.30 0.70 5.62
C ARG A 156 -19.20 1.50 4.93
N LEU A 157 -19.56 2.39 4.02
CA LEU A 157 -18.60 3.24 3.29
C LEU A 157 -17.93 4.26 4.21
N ARG A 158 -18.68 4.90 5.11
CA ARG A 158 -18.14 5.88 6.07
C ARG A 158 -17.00 5.31 6.92
N GLY A 159 -17.12 4.05 7.34
CA GLY A 159 -16.07 3.39 8.14
C GLY A 159 -14.78 3.08 7.37
N LYS A 160 -14.78 3.18 6.04
CA LYS A 160 -13.66 2.84 5.15
C LYS A 160 -13.03 4.04 4.46
N LEU A 161 -13.53 5.24 4.71
CA LEU A 161 -13.09 6.48 4.08
C LEU A 161 -12.45 7.42 5.10
N PRO A 162 -11.55 8.32 4.66
CA PRO A 162 -11.10 9.45 5.47
C PRO A 162 -12.26 10.34 5.90
N SER A 163 -12.05 11.14 6.95
CA SER A 163 -13.10 12.01 7.52
C SER A 163 -13.75 12.96 6.52
N ALA A 164 -13.03 13.43 5.50
CA ALA A 164 -13.58 14.25 4.42
C ALA A 164 -14.53 13.43 3.55
N GLY A 165 -14.10 12.28 3.04
CA GLY A 165 -14.92 11.38 2.22
C GLY A 165 -16.14 10.82 2.96
N ALA A 166 -15.98 10.54 4.26
CA ALA A 166 -17.12 10.12 5.10
C ALA A 166 -18.19 11.20 5.22
N ARG A 167 -17.79 12.49 5.24
CA ARG A 167 -18.74 13.62 5.21
C ARG A 167 -19.45 13.75 3.86
N GLU A 168 -18.75 13.56 2.75
CA GLU A 168 -19.33 13.61 1.41
C GLU A 168 -20.38 12.49 1.21
N VAL A 169 -20.09 11.28 1.66
CA VAL A 169 -21.05 10.16 1.64
C VAL A 169 -22.28 10.47 2.49
N SER A 170 -22.11 11.12 3.64
CA SER A 170 -23.25 11.53 4.48
C SER A 170 -24.10 12.61 3.81
N ALA A 171 -23.46 13.61 3.20
CA ALA A 171 -24.15 14.68 2.48
C ALA A 171 -24.91 14.15 1.25
N GLU A 172 -24.36 13.14 0.56
CA GLU A 172 -25.06 12.50 -0.56
C GLU A 172 -26.29 11.74 -0.09
N LEU A 173 -26.20 10.98 1.01
CA LEU A 173 -27.36 10.29 1.58
C LEU A 173 -28.49 11.27 1.97
N GLU A 174 -28.12 12.41 2.56
CA GLU A 174 -29.10 13.45 2.92
C GLU A 174 -29.77 14.07 1.68
N ARG A 175 -29.00 14.30 0.60
CA ARG A 175 -29.54 14.78 -0.68
C ARG A 175 -30.56 13.80 -1.27
N GLN A 176 -30.25 12.51 -1.25
CA GLN A 176 -31.12 11.47 -1.76
C GLN A 176 -32.43 11.36 -0.94
N ARG A 177 -32.34 11.48 0.40
CA ARG A 177 -33.53 11.52 1.28
C ARG A 177 -34.44 12.74 1.06
N GLY A 178 -33.82 13.90 0.77
CA GLY A 178 -34.56 15.14 0.51
C GLY A 178 -35.20 15.23 -0.88
N SER A 179 -34.84 14.32 -1.78
CA SER A 179 -35.40 14.26 -3.15
C SER A 179 -36.61 13.33 -3.29
N GLU A 180 -37.05 12.63 -2.24
CA GLU A 180 -38.30 11.88 -2.26
C GLU A 180 -39.48 12.85 -2.42
N PRO A 181 -40.36 12.65 -3.43
CA PRO A 181 -41.59 13.42 -3.52
C PRO A 181 -42.44 13.11 -2.28
N VAL A 182 -42.83 14.16 -1.58
CA VAL A 182 -43.85 14.04 -0.54
C VAL A 182 -45.09 13.44 -1.23
N GLU A 183 -45.37 12.15 -1.02
CA GLU A 183 -46.62 11.55 -1.40
C GLU A 183 -47.73 12.35 -0.70
N SER A 184 -48.41 13.17 -1.46
CA SER A 184 -49.59 13.86 -0.98
C SER A 184 -50.65 12.80 -0.66
N ALA A 185 -50.84 12.57 0.64
CA ALA A 185 -51.98 11.83 1.14
C ALA A 185 -53.26 12.66 0.80
N ASP A 186 -53.98 12.18 -0.19
CA ASP A 186 -55.40 12.50 -0.40
C ASP A 186 -56.26 11.46 0.29
#